data_5c1ea7da56f992c01c417b53729fd0a0
#
_entry.id   5c1ea7da56f992c01c417b53729fd0a0
#
_cell.length_a   1.000
_cell.length_b   1.000
_cell.length_c   1.000
_cell.angle_alpha   90.00
_cell.angle_beta   90.00
_cell.angle_gamma   90.00
#
_symmetry.space_group_name_H-M   'P 1'
#
loop_
_entity.id
_entity.type
_entity.pdbx_description
1 polymer ?
#
loop_
_entity_poly.entity_id
_entity_poly.type
_entity_poly.pdbx_seq_one_letter_code
_entity_poly.pdbx_strand_id
1 'polypeptide(L)'
;MKPDFKAIQEDKEISLLIEKGNEVLKALGYTEHSRRHAAKVSQTAGEILEKLGYKDKQIELARIAGYMHGAILAYGILKERGMALEYALTISTAIGHHDEKTGTAIDPVSAALILADKTDVRRNRVQNPNQAQFDIHDRVNYAALKSDLIIDREKNTIQIKLEL
;
A
#
# COMPACT_ATOMS: atom_id res chain seq x y z
N MET A 1 11.61 22.34 -3.14
CA MET A 1 10.46 21.86 -3.96
C MET A 1 9.66 20.94 -3.05
N LYS A 2 8.36 21.14 -2.88
CA LYS A 2 7.56 20.23 -2.04
C LYS A 2 7.54 18.86 -2.72
N PRO A 3 7.82 17.75 -2.02
CA PRO A 3 7.82 16.44 -2.64
C PRO A 3 6.40 16.08 -3.08
N ASP A 4 6.22 15.88 -4.38
CA ASP A 4 5.05 15.27 -4.97
C ASP A 4 5.24 13.75 -5.08
N PHE A 5 4.21 13.05 -5.49
CA PHE A 5 4.27 11.59 -5.64
C PHE A 5 5.40 11.14 -6.59
N LYS A 6 5.62 11.88 -7.68
CA LYS A 6 6.67 11.56 -8.64
C LYS A 6 8.07 11.65 -8.03
N ALA A 7 8.33 12.71 -7.27
CA ALA A 7 9.61 12.87 -6.57
C ALA A 7 9.88 11.75 -5.56
N ILE A 8 8.83 11.31 -4.82
CA ILE A 8 8.90 10.17 -3.89
C ILE A 8 9.18 8.85 -4.63
N GLN A 9 8.53 8.63 -5.75
CA GLN A 9 8.69 7.40 -6.54
C GLN A 9 10.09 7.29 -7.19
N GLU A 10 10.68 8.42 -7.57
CA GLU A 10 12.01 8.51 -8.17
C GLU A 10 13.15 8.58 -7.14
N ASP A 11 12.82 8.71 -5.86
CA ASP A 11 13.82 8.80 -4.77
C ASP A 11 14.52 7.45 -4.56
N LYS A 12 15.86 7.48 -4.73
CA LYS A 12 16.70 6.27 -4.62
C LYS A 12 16.76 5.71 -3.21
N GLU A 13 16.75 6.57 -2.19
CA GLU A 13 16.79 6.13 -0.80
C GLU A 13 15.51 5.42 -0.41
N ILE A 14 14.35 5.98 -0.80
CA ILE A 14 13.03 5.35 -0.59
C ILE A 14 12.98 4.00 -1.31
N SER A 15 13.45 3.94 -2.55
CA SER A 15 13.52 2.70 -3.32
C SER A 15 14.35 1.63 -2.62
N LEU A 16 15.53 1.99 -2.10
CA LEU A 16 16.41 1.08 -1.36
C LEU A 16 15.77 0.61 -0.03
N LEU A 17 15.08 1.49 0.68
CA LEU A 17 14.39 1.14 1.92
C LEU A 17 13.26 0.13 1.69
N ILE A 18 12.49 0.28 0.61
CA ILE A 18 11.46 -0.68 0.23
C ILE A 18 12.09 -2.04 -0.11
N GLU A 19 13.18 -2.04 -0.89
CA GLU A 19 13.89 -3.28 -1.25
C GLU A 19 14.46 -3.99 -0.01
N LYS A 20 15.09 -3.26 0.90
CA LYS A 20 15.64 -3.82 2.15
C LYS A 20 14.53 -4.31 3.09
N GLY A 21 13.43 -3.60 3.20
CA GLY A 21 12.25 -4.06 3.92
C GLY A 21 11.73 -5.39 3.37
N ASN A 22 11.62 -5.51 2.05
CA ASN A 22 11.19 -6.75 1.41
C ASN A 22 12.16 -7.91 1.64
N GLU A 23 13.49 -7.67 1.65
CA GLU A 23 14.48 -8.71 1.98
C GLU A 23 14.28 -9.26 3.40
N VAL A 24 14.02 -8.39 4.37
CA VAL A 24 13.74 -8.78 5.75
C VAL A 24 12.45 -9.59 5.85
N LEU A 25 11.36 -9.10 5.25
CA LEU A 25 10.06 -9.79 5.25
C LEU A 25 10.16 -11.17 4.58
N LYS A 26 10.90 -11.27 3.47
CA LYS A 26 11.18 -12.53 2.80
C LYS A 26 11.92 -13.52 3.71
N ALA A 27 12.94 -13.05 4.44
CA ALA A 27 13.70 -13.89 5.38
C ALA A 27 12.83 -14.40 6.53
N LEU A 28 11.78 -13.64 6.90
CA LEU A 28 10.79 -14.00 7.92
C LEU A 28 9.63 -14.87 7.36
N GLY A 29 9.62 -15.15 6.05
CA GLY A 29 8.59 -15.99 5.42
C GLY A 29 7.32 -15.25 4.99
N TYR A 30 7.30 -13.92 5.05
CA TYR A 30 6.15 -13.13 4.62
C TYR A 30 6.04 -13.00 3.09
N THR A 31 4.83 -12.69 2.61
CA THR A 31 4.56 -12.38 1.20
C THR A 31 5.35 -11.16 0.70
N GLU A 32 5.45 -11.02 -0.62
CA GLU A 32 6.21 -9.95 -1.29
C GLU A 32 5.72 -8.54 -0.89
N HIS A 33 6.66 -7.70 -0.44
CA HIS A 33 6.49 -6.26 -0.21
C HIS A 33 7.49 -5.45 -1.05
N SER A 34 7.70 -5.89 -2.29
CA SER A 34 8.63 -5.24 -3.24
C SER A 34 8.09 -3.92 -3.78
N ARG A 35 8.93 -3.23 -4.55
CA ARG A 35 8.54 -2.01 -5.29
C ARG A 35 7.32 -2.25 -6.20
N ARG A 36 7.15 -3.45 -6.75
CA ARG A 36 5.99 -3.78 -7.60
C ARG A 36 4.70 -3.80 -6.79
N HIS A 37 4.72 -4.40 -5.60
CA HIS A 37 3.59 -4.35 -4.67
C HIS A 37 3.33 -2.92 -4.22
N ALA A 38 4.35 -2.19 -3.79
CA ALA A 38 4.25 -0.78 -3.38
C ALA A 38 3.63 0.10 -4.48
N ALA A 39 4.07 -0.07 -5.74
CA ALA A 39 3.50 0.66 -6.88
C ALA A 39 2.02 0.29 -7.13
N LYS A 40 1.65 -0.99 -7.00
CA LYS A 40 0.26 -1.44 -7.15
C LYS A 40 -0.63 -0.87 -6.05
N VAL A 41 -0.20 -0.94 -4.79
CA VAL A 41 -0.94 -0.38 -3.64
C VAL A 41 -1.10 1.13 -3.79
N SER A 42 -0.03 1.84 -4.19
CA SER A 42 -0.06 3.28 -4.48
C SER A 42 -1.10 3.66 -5.54
N GLN A 43 -1.08 2.96 -6.67
CA GLN A 43 -2.02 3.19 -7.74
C GLN A 43 -3.46 2.95 -7.27
N THR A 44 -3.71 1.80 -6.64
CA THR A 44 -5.05 1.42 -6.17
C THR A 44 -5.58 2.39 -5.11
N ALA A 45 -4.76 2.81 -4.14
CA ALA A 45 -5.16 3.78 -3.12
C ALA A 45 -5.57 5.14 -3.75
N GLY A 46 -4.80 5.61 -4.74
CA GLY A 46 -5.16 6.82 -5.50
C GLY A 46 -6.47 6.66 -6.27
N GLU A 47 -6.64 5.54 -7.00
CA GLU A 47 -7.86 5.25 -7.77
C GLU A 47 -9.11 5.15 -6.89
N ILE A 48 -9.00 4.61 -5.69
CA ILE A 48 -10.11 4.57 -4.71
C ILE A 48 -10.60 5.99 -4.43
N LEU A 49 -9.72 6.88 -4.00
CA LEU A 49 -10.10 8.25 -3.65
C LEU A 49 -10.55 9.06 -4.86
N GLU A 50 -9.94 8.86 -6.03
CA GLU A 50 -10.33 9.50 -7.28
C GLU A 50 -11.77 9.12 -7.68
N LYS A 51 -12.09 7.82 -7.70
CA LYS A 51 -13.44 7.33 -8.01
C LYS A 51 -14.48 7.77 -6.98
N LEU A 52 -14.10 7.93 -5.73
CA LEU A 52 -14.97 8.46 -4.67
C LEU A 52 -15.11 9.99 -4.72
N GLY A 53 -14.37 10.69 -5.60
CA GLY A 53 -14.48 12.13 -5.82
C GLY A 53 -13.77 12.98 -4.78
N TYR A 54 -12.72 12.46 -4.17
CA TYR A 54 -11.87 13.24 -3.27
C TYR A 54 -10.99 14.23 -4.05
N LYS A 55 -10.46 15.24 -3.33
CA LYS A 55 -9.60 16.28 -3.92
C LYS A 55 -8.22 15.73 -4.27
N ASP A 56 -7.59 16.29 -5.30
CA ASP A 56 -6.26 15.90 -5.80
C ASP A 56 -5.22 15.71 -4.70
N LYS A 57 -5.26 16.59 -3.67
CA LYS A 57 -4.31 16.48 -2.55
C LYS A 57 -4.48 15.21 -1.74
N GLN A 58 -5.69 14.79 -1.47
CA GLN A 58 -5.97 13.54 -0.75
C GLN A 58 -5.59 12.31 -1.60
N ILE A 59 -5.84 12.37 -2.89
CA ILE A 59 -5.44 11.35 -3.87
C ILE A 59 -3.91 11.21 -3.87
N GLU A 60 -3.19 12.32 -3.91
CA GLU A 60 -1.73 12.33 -3.87
C GLU A 60 -1.19 11.73 -2.56
N LEU A 61 -1.74 12.12 -1.40
CA LEU A 61 -1.33 11.58 -0.11
C LEU A 61 -1.57 10.07 -0.02
N ALA A 62 -2.69 9.57 -0.54
CA ALA A 62 -2.97 8.14 -0.59
C ALA A 62 -1.98 7.39 -1.48
N ARG A 63 -1.59 7.96 -2.62
CA ARG A 63 -0.55 7.40 -3.50
C ARG A 63 0.80 7.32 -2.78
N ILE A 64 1.20 8.37 -2.09
CA ILE A 64 2.46 8.40 -1.32
C ILE A 64 2.40 7.38 -0.18
N ALA A 65 1.32 7.34 0.59
CA ALA A 65 1.13 6.37 1.67
C ALA A 65 1.22 4.94 1.16
N GLY A 66 0.54 4.63 0.05
CA GLY A 66 0.57 3.33 -0.61
C GLY A 66 1.96 2.93 -1.11
N TYR A 67 2.75 3.88 -1.64
CA TYR A 67 4.10 3.59 -2.10
C TYR A 67 5.08 3.36 -0.94
N MET A 68 4.91 4.08 0.16
CA MET A 68 5.82 4.06 1.31
C MET A 68 5.38 3.10 2.43
N HIS A 69 4.28 2.36 2.30
CA HIS A 69 3.75 1.54 3.41
C HIS A 69 4.73 0.45 3.89
N GLY A 70 5.65 0.00 3.04
CA GLY A 70 6.75 -0.88 3.42
C GLY A 70 8.00 -0.16 3.95
N ALA A 71 7.99 1.19 4.04
CA ALA A 71 9.14 1.98 4.48
C ALA A 71 8.98 2.38 5.96
N ILE A 72 9.72 1.73 6.83
CA ILE A 72 9.65 1.88 8.32
C ILE A 72 9.87 3.32 8.81
N LEU A 73 10.52 4.19 8.02
CA LEU A 73 10.93 5.55 8.43
C LEU A 73 10.23 6.66 7.63
N ALA A 74 9.02 6.42 7.15
CA ALA A 74 8.31 7.35 6.25
C ALA A 74 8.25 8.79 6.76
N TYR A 75 7.94 9.02 8.03
CA TYR A 75 7.83 10.37 8.59
C TYR A 75 9.14 11.16 8.50
N GLY A 76 10.26 10.58 8.94
CA GLY A 76 11.57 11.24 8.91
C GLY A 76 11.94 11.65 7.48
N ILE A 77 11.82 10.72 6.56
CA ILE A 77 12.15 10.93 5.14
C ILE A 77 11.29 12.05 4.53
N LEU A 78 9.97 12.01 4.71
CA LEU A 78 9.06 13.01 4.16
C LEU A 78 9.35 14.42 4.72
N LYS A 79 9.65 14.50 6.03
CA LYS A 79 10.03 15.74 6.69
C LYS A 79 11.35 16.30 6.14
N GLU A 80 12.37 15.47 5.99
CA GLU A 80 13.68 15.86 5.43
C GLU A 80 13.56 16.35 3.97
N ARG A 81 12.60 15.78 3.20
CA ARG A 81 12.28 16.25 1.83
C ARG A 81 11.42 17.51 1.81
N GLY A 82 11.12 18.12 2.97
CA GLY A 82 10.38 19.37 3.08
C GLY A 82 8.87 19.25 2.91
N MET A 83 8.32 18.05 3.15
CA MET A 83 6.86 17.90 3.21
C MET A 83 6.27 18.67 4.38
N ALA A 84 5.11 19.32 4.20
CA ALA A 84 4.42 19.98 5.28
C ALA A 84 4.06 18.98 6.39
N LEU A 85 4.23 19.41 7.66
CA LEU A 85 4.06 18.54 8.82
C LEU A 85 2.74 17.79 8.82
N GLU A 86 1.65 18.48 8.53
CA GLU A 86 0.29 17.91 8.44
C GLU A 86 0.23 16.71 7.48
N TYR A 87 0.80 16.84 6.29
CA TYR A 87 0.79 15.77 5.28
C TYR A 87 1.72 14.62 5.63
N ALA A 88 2.90 14.91 6.17
CA ALA A 88 3.81 13.88 6.63
C ALA A 88 3.20 13.05 7.77
N LEU A 89 2.48 13.69 8.69
CA LEU A 89 1.74 13.02 9.76
C LEU A 89 0.59 12.17 9.21
N THR A 90 -0.24 12.70 8.31
CA THR A 90 -1.34 11.95 7.67
C THR A 90 -0.82 10.66 7.03
N ILE A 91 0.24 10.77 6.21
CA ILE A 91 0.84 9.62 5.54
C ILE A 91 1.40 8.62 6.56
N SER A 92 2.17 9.09 7.53
CA SER A 92 2.83 8.22 8.50
C SER A 92 1.85 7.52 9.44
N THR A 93 0.77 8.20 9.81
CA THR A 93 -0.31 7.61 10.61
C THR A 93 -1.06 6.55 9.79
N ALA A 94 -1.37 6.82 8.53
CA ALA A 94 -1.98 5.83 7.64
C ALA A 94 -1.10 4.58 7.52
N ILE A 95 0.21 4.75 7.31
CA ILE A 95 1.18 3.64 7.25
C ILE A 95 1.25 2.87 8.58
N GLY A 96 1.31 3.57 9.72
CA GLY A 96 1.43 2.93 11.04
C GLY A 96 0.21 2.10 11.45
N HIS A 97 -0.95 2.34 10.84
CA HIS A 97 -2.22 1.71 11.23
C HIS A 97 -2.87 0.93 10.07
N HIS A 98 -2.11 0.52 9.05
CA HIS A 98 -2.67 -0.24 7.91
C HIS A 98 -2.69 -1.75 8.13
N ASP A 99 -1.91 -2.27 9.08
CA ASP A 99 -1.78 -3.71 9.32
C ASP A 99 -3.06 -4.30 9.95
N GLU A 100 -3.28 -5.60 9.74
CA GLU A 100 -4.49 -6.32 10.16
C GLU A 100 -4.78 -6.26 11.65
N LYS A 101 -3.72 -6.27 12.48
CA LYS A 101 -3.85 -6.26 13.94
C LYS A 101 -4.17 -4.89 14.53
N THR A 102 -3.82 -3.82 13.82
CA THR A 102 -3.97 -2.43 14.27
C THR A 102 -4.76 -1.58 13.30
N GLY A 103 -5.27 -2.18 12.21
CA GLY A 103 -5.93 -1.50 11.11
C GLY A 103 -7.17 -0.73 11.56
N THR A 104 -7.03 0.59 11.66
CA THR A 104 -8.11 1.51 11.94
C THR A 104 -8.02 2.70 10.99
N ALA A 105 -9.03 2.82 10.14
CA ALA A 105 -9.14 3.95 9.23
C ALA A 105 -9.65 5.17 9.98
N ILE A 106 -8.81 6.17 10.18
CA ILE A 106 -9.18 7.43 10.85
C ILE A 106 -9.46 8.57 9.88
N ASP A 107 -9.08 8.41 8.63
CA ASP A 107 -9.26 9.36 7.54
C ASP A 107 -9.34 8.65 6.17
N PRO A 108 -9.72 9.35 5.08
CA PRO A 108 -9.83 8.74 3.76
C PRO A 108 -8.53 8.17 3.20
N VAL A 109 -7.37 8.73 3.59
CA VAL A 109 -6.04 8.24 3.13
C VAL A 109 -5.74 6.89 3.74
N SER A 110 -5.95 6.74 5.06
CA SER A 110 -5.77 5.47 5.76
C SER A 110 -6.75 4.41 5.28
N ALA A 111 -8.02 4.76 5.05
CA ALA A 111 -9.01 3.84 4.50
C ALA A 111 -8.61 3.33 3.11
N ALA A 112 -8.18 4.25 2.23
CA ALA A 112 -7.75 3.89 0.87
C ALA A 112 -6.49 3.01 0.89
N LEU A 113 -5.52 3.30 1.77
CA LEU A 113 -4.33 2.47 1.92
C LEU A 113 -4.67 1.05 2.36
N ILE A 114 -5.47 0.90 3.42
CA ILE A 114 -5.90 -0.40 3.94
C ILE A 114 -6.60 -1.23 2.85
N LEU A 115 -7.55 -0.64 2.15
CA LEU A 115 -8.26 -1.30 1.05
C LEU A 115 -7.30 -1.69 -0.07
N ALA A 116 -6.41 -0.79 -0.49
CA ALA A 116 -5.48 -1.02 -1.58
C ALA A 116 -4.50 -2.15 -1.27
N ASP A 117 -3.94 -2.18 -0.07
CA ASP A 117 -3.03 -3.25 0.37
C ASP A 117 -3.75 -4.60 0.42
N LYS A 118 -4.92 -4.66 1.05
CA LYS A 118 -5.69 -5.91 1.21
C LYS A 118 -6.30 -6.44 -0.11
N THR A 119 -6.40 -5.61 -1.14
CA THR A 119 -6.90 -6.02 -2.46
C THR A 119 -5.79 -6.47 -3.42
N ASP A 120 -4.52 -6.26 -3.11
CA ASP A 120 -3.42 -6.76 -3.94
C ASP A 120 -3.14 -8.26 -3.65
N VAL A 121 -4.11 -9.10 -4.01
CA VAL A 121 -4.05 -10.55 -3.84
C VAL A 121 -3.61 -11.18 -5.15
N ARG A 122 -2.42 -11.79 -5.16
CA ARG A 122 -1.81 -12.38 -6.37
C ARG A 122 -0.89 -13.54 -6.04
N ARG A 123 -0.95 -14.61 -6.83
CA ARG A 123 -0.08 -15.79 -6.70
C ARG A 123 1.42 -15.45 -6.65
N ASN A 124 1.86 -14.50 -7.44
CA ASN A 124 3.27 -14.14 -7.51
C ASN A 124 3.78 -13.26 -6.33
N ARG A 125 2.94 -12.98 -5.33
CA ARG A 125 3.35 -12.41 -4.04
C ARG A 125 3.88 -13.47 -3.07
N VAL A 126 3.58 -14.75 -3.31
CA VAL A 126 4.09 -15.83 -2.47
C VAL A 126 5.59 -15.98 -2.70
N GLN A 127 6.37 -15.85 -1.64
CA GLN A 127 7.83 -15.96 -1.65
C GLN A 127 8.31 -17.29 -1.06
N ASN A 128 7.47 -17.97 -0.28
CA ASN A 128 7.79 -19.26 0.33
C ASN A 128 7.85 -20.36 -0.75
N PRO A 129 8.97 -21.07 -0.93
CA PRO A 129 9.08 -22.12 -1.94
C PRO A 129 8.40 -23.42 -1.51
N ASN A 130 8.08 -23.59 -0.22
CA ASN A 130 7.51 -24.83 0.31
C ASN A 130 6.01 -24.66 0.59
N GLN A 131 5.18 -25.20 -0.30
CA GLN A 131 3.72 -25.14 -0.17
C GLN A 131 3.17 -25.76 1.12
N ALA A 132 3.85 -26.77 1.68
CA ALA A 132 3.44 -27.41 2.93
C ALA A 132 3.55 -26.47 4.14
N GLN A 133 4.33 -25.40 4.03
CA GLN A 133 4.56 -24.39 5.06
C GLN A 133 3.79 -23.07 4.80
N PHE A 134 2.90 -23.06 3.83
CA PHE A 134 2.09 -21.88 3.54
C PHE A 134 1.22 -21.50 4.72
N ASP A 135 1.34 -20.24 5.15
CA ASP A 135 0.41 -19.63 6.08
C ASP A 135 -0.92 -19.25 5.38
N ILE A 136 -1.81 -18.58 6.09
CA ILE A 136 -3.11 -18.18 5.52
C ILE A 136 -2.94 -17.17 4.38
N HIS A 137 -1.97 -16.26 4.47
CA HIS A 137 -1.70 -15.25 3.44
C HIS A 137 -1.11 -15.88 2.19
N ASP A 138 -0.16 -16.81 2.35
CA ASP A 138 0.41 -17.58 1.24
C ASP A 138 -0.68 -18.35 0.50
N ARG A 139 -1.55 -19.05 1.24
CA ARG A 139 -2.64 -19.85 0.65
C ARG A 139 -3.62 -19.01 -0.15
N VAL A 140 -4.05 -17.86 0.40
CA VAL A 140 -4.98 -16.96 -0.28
C VAL A 140 -4.33 -16.35 -1.53
N ASN A 141 -3.10 -15.85 -1.43
CA ASN A 141 -2.38 -15.29 -2.57
C ASN A 141 -2.12 -16.35 -3.64
N TYR A 142 -1.71 -17.57 -3.25
CA TYR A 142 -1.42 -18.65 -4.18
C TYR A 142 -2.66 -19.14 -4.96
N ALA A 143 -3.82 -19.16 -4.31
CA ALA A 143 -5.08 -19.54 -4.95
C ALA A 143 -5.57 -18.50 -5.96
N ALA A 144 -5.27 -17.21 -5.74
CA ALA A 144 -5.81 -16.13 -6.55
C ALA A 144 -5.20 -16.10 -7.97
N LEU A 145 -6.05 -16.20 -8.96
CA LEU A 145 -5.74 -16.01 -10.38
C LEU A 145 -5.90 -14.53 -10.76
N LYS A 146 -6.93 -13.88 -10.20
CA LYS A 146 -7.23 -12.48 -10.47
C LYS A 146 -7.87 -11.82 -9.24
N SER A 147 -7.55 -10.54 -9.03
CA SER A 147 -8.17 -9.70 -8.01
C SER A 147 -8.56 -8.37 -8.64
N ASP A 148 -9.85 -8.05 -8.67
CA ASP A 148 -10.39 -6.80 -9.18
C ASP A 148 -11.07 -6.03 -8.05
N LEU A 149 -10.79 -4.74 -7.96
CA LEU A 149 -11.50 -3.79 -7.10
C LEU A 149 -12.50 -3.00 -7.93
N ILE A 150 -13.78 -3.09 -7.59
CA ILE A 150 -14.87 -2.41 -8.25
C ILE A 150 -15.45 -1.38 -7.29
N ILE A 151 -15.46 -0.12 -7.70
CA ILE A 151 -16.03 0.99 -6.93
C ILE A 151 -17.20 1.56 -7.72
N ASP A 152 -18.39 1.47 -7.13
CA ASP A 152 -19.63 2.03 -7.67
C ASP A 152 -20.13 3.13 -6.72
N ARG A 153 -19.89 4.39 -7.11
CA ARG A 153 -20.25 5.56 -6.31
C ARG A 153 -21.77 5.77 -6.26
N GLU A 154 -22.48 5.43 -7.31
CA GLU A 154 -23.94 5.61 -7.36
C GLU A 154 -24.65 4.66 -6.41
N LYS A 155 -24.12 3.44 -6.29
CA LYS A 155 -24.62 2.42 -5.36
C LYS A 155 -23.99 2.46 -3.97
N ASN A 156 -23.01 3.35 -3.74
CA ASN A 156 -22.21 3.38 -2.51
C ASN A 156 -21.62 2.02 -2.15
N THR A 157 -21.07 1.29 -3.12
CA THR A 157 -20.49 -0.03 -2.90
C THR A 157 -19.04 -0.10 -3.33
N ILE A 158 -18.25 -0.81 -2.55
CA ILE A 158 -16.89 -1.25 -2.89
C ILE A 158 -16.90 -2.78 -2.86
N GLN A 159 -16.52 -3.41 -3.96
CA GLN A 159 -16.51 -4.86 -4.12
C GLN A 159 -15.12 -5.34 -4.49
N ILE A 160 -14.69 -6.42 -3.87
CA ILE A 160 -13.49 -7.17 -4.24
C ILE A 160 -13.97 -8.45 -4.93
N LYS A 161 -13.56 -8.64 -6.18
CA LYS A 161 -13.84 -9.85 -6.95
C LYS A 161 -12.57 -10.65 -7.10
N LEU A 162 -12.55 -11.84 -6.50
CA LEU A 162 -11.45 -12.79 -6.64
C LEU A 162 -11.87 -13.92 -7.58
N GLU A 163 -10.94 -14.27 -8.48
CA GLU A 163 -11.00 -15.50 -9.28
C GLU A 163 -9.94 -16.47 -8.71
N LEU A 164 -10.37 -17.68 -8.36
CA LEU A 164 -9.56 -18.70 -7.71
C LEU A 164 -9.31 -19.89 -8.64
#